data_e0fd660215a728a29ca14953ec47f534
#
_entry.id   e0fd660215a728a29ca14953ec47f534
#
_cell.length_a   1.000
_cell.length_b   1.000
_cell.length_c   1.000
_cell.angle_alpha   90.00
_cell.angle_beta   90.00
_cell.angle_gamma   90.00
#
_symmetry.space_group_name_H-M   'P 1'
#
loop_
_entity.id
_entity.type
_entity.pdbx_description
1 polymer ?
#
loop_
_entity_poly.entity_id
_entity_poly.type
_entity_poly.pdbx_seq_one_letter_code
_entity_poly.pdbx_strand_id
1 'polypeptide(L)'
;MKVAFLGGGSLRLLPLLRGIFDEVPQMFNHGELRFIDLKLDRAEAVSAMVGACPEFQQIKNCKLTCPRTLEEGLKDIDVLYLTMGARTEPTETMAAMLAAEHGFYSSDQLSINGGFLTMRIGKTIMNIARKMEQICPKALMLIFPNPVAVYAGMVNNYTKIRALGICGGFGNHRWDLTRVFFGKNESWKNWNVVAAGVNHCSIILRGSINGEDLYSSLCPRVLTDEWKPMQGLEIPGNFIYNMYKRYGHIIFSTEADGMAHIFPDEAMTYLKKTLEARQPFNPDEIRKTYPVREAEKFQKFMDRAKHPEDTDWSHTWPADIFYGKDSTDISIPIFKALGGYGKMRIVASAANRGAIQGYPDEATMEYTMDIDGDTITPVENQYIPAPFQGLMGSLSNYQTLLGKAVAEYDPKAYAEALDAYPIQQFTERKREFLRKMFALYTDMDPHMRQAEKYFN
;
A
#
# COMPACT_ATOMS: atom_id res chain seq x y z
N MET A 1 -8.90 -19.47 -12.28
CA MET A 1 -8.37 -18.08 -12.36
C MET A 1 -6.91 -18.11 -12.77
N LYS A 2 -6.49 -17.15 -13.60
CA LYS A 2 -5.09 -16.95 -14.02
C LYS A 2 -4.58 -15.65 -13.42
N VAL A 3 -3.56 -15.71 -12.58
CA VAL A 3 -2.99 -14.56 -11.88
C VAL A 3 -1.51 -14.42 -12.24
N ALA A 4 -1.10 -13.21 -12.64
CA ALA A 4 0.29 -12.87 -12.86
C ALA A 4 0.81 -11.98 -11.72
N PHE A 5 1.97 -12.30 -11.19
CA PHE A 5 2.68 -11.52 -10.18
C PHE A 5 3.90 -10.85 -10.82
N LEU A 6 3.87 -9.54 -10.96
CA LEU A 6 5.01 -8.78 -11.46
C LEU A 6 5.85 -8.27 -10.28
N GLY A 7 7.12 -8.64 -10.26
CA GLY A 7 7.96 -8.75 -9.09
C GLY A 7 7.85 -10.16 -8.48
N GLY A 8 7.69 -11.17 -9.35
CA GLY A 8 7.44 -12.57 -9.02
C GLY A 8 8.53 -13.24 -8.18
N GLY A 9 9.73 -12.63 -8.12
CA GLY A 9 10.82 -13.03 -7.23
C GLY A 9 10.74 -12.41 -5.83
N SER A 10 9.66 -11.72 -5.47
CA SER A 10 9.48 -11.12 -4.14
C SER A 10 9.22 -12.19 -3.08
N LEU A 11 10.00 -12.17 -2.00
CA LEU A 11 9.83 -13.09 -0.86
C LEU A 11 8.48 -12.90 -0.16
N ARG A 12 7.84 -11.74 -0.29
CA ARG A 12 6.51 -11.46 0.24
C ARG A 12 5.43 -12.35 -0.38
N LEU A 13 5.62 -12.84 -1.61
CA LEU A 13 4.60 -13.64 -2.29
C LEU A 13 4.31 -14.96 -1.60
N LEU A 14 5.29 -15.58 -0.96
CA LEU A 14 5.08 -16.87 -0.31
C LEU A 14 4.08 -16.79 0.85
N PRO A 15 4.27 -15.96 1.89
CA PRO A 15 3.29 -15.82 2.97
C PRO A 15 1.94 -15.31 2.49
N LEU A 16 1.91 -14.40 1.52
CA LEU A 16 0.69 -13.89 0.91
C LEU A 16 -0.12 -15.02 0.25
N LEU A 17 0.51 -15.78 -0.64
CA LEU A 17 -0.15 -16.86 -1.37
C LEU A 17 -0.59 -17.98 -0.44
N ARG A 18 0.20 -18.32 0.58
CA ARG A 18 -0.22 -19.29 1.61
C ARG A 18 -1.49 -18.83 2.33
N GLY A 19 -1.59 -17.54 2.70
CA GLY A 19 -2.81 -16.98 3.30
C GLY A 19 -4.01 -17.04 2.36
N ILE A 20 -3.83 -16.74 1.07
CA ILE A 20 -4.89 -16.82 0.06
C ILE A 20 -5.32 -18.28 -0.16
N PHE A 21 -4.39 -19.22 -0.30
CA PHE A 21 -4.69 -20.64 -0.52
C PHE A 21 -5.39 -21.28 0.68
N ASP A 22 -5.04 -20.88 1.90
CA ASP A 22 -5.69 -21.35 3.12
C ASP A 22 -7.20 -20.98 3.15
N GLU A 23 -7.55 -19.82 2.64
CA GLU A 23 -8.92 -19.31 2.65
C GLU A 23 -9.74 -19.71 1.40
N VAL A 24 -9.09 -19.80 0.22
CA VAL A 24 -9.82 -20.00 -1.06
C VAL A 24 -9.06 -20.89 -2.07
N PRO A 25 -8.63 -22.10 -1.69
CA PRO A 25 -7.82 -22.93 -2.58
C PRO A 25 -8.53 -23.28 -3.89
N GLN A 26 -9.85 -23.50 -3.86
CA GLN A 26 -10.61 -24.00 -5.00
C GLN A 26 -10.66 -23.01 -6.17
N MET A 27 -10.51 -21.70 -5.94
CA MET A 27 -10.53 -20.70 -7.00
C MET A 27 -9.37 -20.85 -7.98
N PHE A 28 -8.31 -21.51 -7.56
CA PHE A 28 -7.13 -21.77 -8.39
C PHE A 28 -7.15 -23.15 -9.06
N ASN A 29 -8.18 -23.97 -8.79
CA ASN A 29 -8.33 -25.26 -9.47
C ASN A 29 -8.37 -25.04 -10.99
N HIS A 30 -7.54 -25.78 -11.73
CA HIS A 30 -7.37 -25.63 -13.17
C HIS A 30 -6.93 -24.23 -13.62
N GLY A 31 -6.35 -23.45 -12.70
CA GLY A 31 -5.84 -22.11 -12.93
C GLY A 31 -4.37 -22.05 -13.30
N GLU A 32 -3.82 -20.84 -13.25
CA GLU A 32 -2.40 -20.62 -13.50
C GLU A 32 -1.90 -19.44 -12.67
N LEU A 33 -0.75 -19.61 -12.03
CA LEU A 33 -0.01 -18.56 -11.34
C LEU A 33 1.29 -18.30 -12.10
N ARG A 34 1.52 -17.06 -12.52
CA ARG A 34 2.69 -16.64 -13.30
C ARG A 34 3.56 -15.71 -12.48
N PHE A 35 4.82 -16.05 -12.35
CA PHE A 35 5.81 -15.26 -11.62
C PHE A 35 6.72 -14.55 -12.62
N ILE A 36 6.50 -13.25 -12.83
CA ILE A 36 7.23 -12.41 -13.80
C ILE A 36 8.24 -11.57 -13.03
N ASP A 37 9.52 -11.72 -13.32
CA ASP A 37 10.59 -10.94 -12.67
C ASP A 37 11.76 -10.69 -13.64
N LEU A 38 12.49 -9.59 -13.42
CA LEU A 38 13.74 -9.30 -14.13
C LEU A 38 14.84 -10.32 -13.78
N LYS A 39 14.74 -10.94 -12.60
CA LYS A 39 15.61 -12.00 -12.12
C LYS A 39 14.84 -13.32 -12.16
N LEU A 40 14.91 -14.02 -13.29
CA LEU A 40 14.17 -15.25 -13.53
C LEU A 40 14.44 -16.30 -12.47
N ASP A 41 15.70 -16.45 -12.04
CA ASP A 41 16.13 -17.39 -11.01
C ASP A 41 15.38 -17.17 -9.67
N ARG A 42 15.09 -15.90 -9.31
CA ARG A 42 14.30 -15.59 -8.11
C ARG A 42 12.83 -15.96 -8.28
N ALA A 43 12.26 -15.68 -9.45
CA ALA A 43 10.88 -16.08 -9.75
C ALA A 43 10.71 -17.60 -9.72
N GLU A 44 11.67 -18.35 -10.28
CA GLU A 44 11.71 -19.81 -10.26
C GLU A 44 11.80 -20.33 -8.82
N ALA A 45 12.64 -19.75 -7.98
CA ALA A 45 12.75 -20.12 -6.56
C ALA A 45 11.45 -19.88 -5.79
N VAL A 46 10.80 -18.72 -5.98
CA VAL A 46 9.48 -18.43 -5.35
C VAL A 46 8.43 -19.42 -5.85
N SER A 47 8.39 -19.67 -7.15
CA SER A 47 7.48 -20.64 -7.77
C SER A 47 7.66 -22.05 -7.20
N ALA A 48 8.90 -22.53 -7.03
CA ALA A 48 9.21 -23.83 -6.45
C ALA A 48 8.72 -23.93 -4.99
N MET A 49 8.99 -22.90 -4.18
CA MET A 49 8.53 -22.85 -2.79
C MET A 49 7.00 -22.80 -2.68
N VAL A 50 6.35 -22.02 -3.55
CA VAL A 50 4.88 -21.98 -3.63
C VAL A 50 4.32 -23.36 -4.01
N GLY A 51 4.93 -24.02 -4.98
CA GLY A 51 4.53 -25.36 -5.41
C GLY A 51 4.62 -26.42 -4.31
N ALA A 52 5.56 -26.27 -3.37
CA ALA A 52 5.78 -27.21 -2.29
C ALA A 52 4.98 -26.88 -1.01
N CYS A 53 4.41 -25.70 -0.88
CA CYS A 53 3.69 -25.34 0.36
C CYS A 53 2.41 -26.19 0.54
N PRO A 54 2.08 -26.59 1.79
CA PRO A 54 0.97 -27.50 2.08
C PRO A 54 -0.39 -26.97 1.57
N GLU A 55 -0.60 -25.66 1.61
CA GLU A 55 -1.84 -25.02 1.16
C GLU A 55 -2.02 -25.13 -0.35
N PHE A 56 -0.94 -24.99 -1.13
CA PHE A 56 -0.97 -25.16 -2.58
C PHE A 56 -1.22 -26.60 -3.01
N GLN A 57 -0.70 -27.59 -2.27
CA GLN A 57 -0.89 -29.01 -2.57
C GLN A 57 -2.35 -29.47 -2.53
N GLN A 58 -3.25 -28.65 -1.95
CA GLN A 58 -4.69 -28.90 -1.94
C GLN A 58 -5.37 -28.44 -3.25
N ILE A 59 -4.67 -27.67 -4.08
CA ILE A 59 -5.21 -27.08 -5.31
C ILE A 59 -5.04 -28.06 -6.47
N LYS A 60 -6.15 -28.33 -7.18
CA LYS A 60 -6.14 -29.31 -8.28
C LYS A 60 -5.70 -28.67 -9.58
N ASN A 61 -4.66 -29.25 -10.20
CA ASN A 61 -4.22 -28.92 -11.56
C ASN A 61 -3.94 -27.41 -11.79
N CYS A 62 -3.43 -26.68 -10.79
CA CYS A 62 -2.95 -25.32 -10.97
C CYS A 62 -1.55 -25.33 -11.58
N LYS A 63 -1.33 -24.55 -12.62
CA LYS A 63 0.00 -24.40 -13.24
C LYS A 63 0.78 -23.29 -12.54
N LEU A 64 2.07 -23.54 -12.29
CA LEU A 64 3.03 -22.52 -11.89
C LEU A 64 3.99 -22.29 -13.05
N THR A 65 4.14 -21.05 -13.49
CA THR A 65 5.01 -20.71 -14.63
C THR A 65 5.81 -19.44 -14.34
N CYS A 66 6.98 -19.36 -14.96
CA CYS A 66 7.86 -18.17 -14.89
C CYS A 66 8.10 -17.64 -16.31
N PRO A 67 7.19 -16.82 -16.86
CA PRO A 67 7.32 -16.22 -18.18
C PRO A 67 8.59 -15.39 -18.30
N ARG A 68 9.26 -15.44 -19.46
CA ARG A 68 10.50 -14.69 -19.70
C ARG A 68 10.24 -13.25 -20.16
N THR A 69 9.05 -12.99 -20.67
CA THR A 69 8.66 -11.67 -21.15
C THR A 69 7.37 -11.19 -20.45
N LEU A 70 7.20 -9.89 -20.39
CA LEU A 70 5.99 -9.30 -19.84
C LEU A 70 4.77 -9.70 -20.67
N GLU A 71 4.92 -9.73 -21.99
CA GLU A 71 3.84 -10.06 -22.95
C GLU A 71 3.34 -11.49 -22.74
N GLU A 72 4.24 -12.47 -22.58
CA GLU A 72 3.86 -13.86 -22.23
C GLU A 72 3.13 -13.91 -20.89
N GLY A 73 3.63 -13.17 -19.92
CA GLY A 73 3.05 -13.12 -18.58
C GLY A 73 1.66 -12.52 -18.52
N LEU A 74 1.36 -11.53 -19.39
CA LEU A 74 0.07 -10.83 -19.42
C LEU A 74 -1.01 -11.54 -20.25
N LYS A 75 -0.65 -12.53 -21.06
CA LYS A 75 -1.61 -13.18 -21.98
C LYS A 75 -2.73 -13.89 -21.23
N ASP A 76 -3.98 -13.53 -21.48
CA ASP A 76 -5.20 -14.19 -20.96
C ASP A 76 -5.24 -14.29 -19.41
N ILE A 77 -4.70 -13.31 -18.69
CA ILE A 77 -4.81 -13.25 -17.22
C ILE A 77 -6.12 -12.59 -16.78
N ASP A 78 -6.57 -12.96 -15.59
CA ASP A 78 -7.71 -12.34 -14.91
C ASP A 78 -7.24 -11.20 -13.99
N VAL A 79 -6.06 -11.38 -13.36
CA VAL A 79 -5.50 -10.43 -12.39
C VAL A 79 -4.01 -10.26 -12.64
N LEU A 80 -3.54 -9.00 -12.66
CA LEU A 80 -2.13 -8.65 -12.49
C LEU A 80 -1.91 -8.09 -11.08
N TYR A 81 -1.03 -8.71 -10.31
CA TYR A 81 -0.62 -8.26 -8.98
C TYR A 81 0.79 -7.69 -9.04
N LEU A 82 0.94 -6.41 -8.71
CA LEU A 82 2.25 -5.74 -8.69
C LEU A 82 2.88 -5.83 -7.29
N THR A 83 4.11 -6.34 -7.22
CA THR A 83 4.92 -6.41 -5.98
C THR A 83 6.31 -5.79 -6.13
N MET A 84 6.58 -5.12 -7.25
CA MET A 84 7.84 -4.43 -7.48
C MET A 84 8.05 -3.30 -6.46
N GLY A 85 9.26 -3.14 -5.93
CA GLY A 85 9.58 -2.12 -4.95
C GLY A 85 10.21 -0.87 -5.54
N ALA A 86 9.93 0.30 -4.94
CA ALA A 86 10.59 1.57 -5.26
C ALA A 86 11.58 2.02 -4.17
N ARG A 87 11.48 1.45 -2.98
CA ARG A 87 12.25 1.85 -1.79
C ARG A 87 13.66 1.27 -1.81
N THR A 88 14.64 2.06 -1.37
CA THR A 88 16.03 1.63 -1.17
C THR A 88 16.64 2.31 0.06
N GLU A 89 17.26 1.52 0.92
CA GLU A 89 18.10 2.05 1.99
C GLU A 89 19.52 2.37 1.45
N PRO A 90 20.20 3.41 1.97
CA PRO A 90 19.82 4.29 3.09
C PRO A 90 18.95 5.49 2.67
N THR A 91 18.54 5.60 1.42
CA THR A 91 17.86 6.79 0.86
C THR A 91 16.59 7.12 1.63
N GLU A 92 15.80 6.11 1.98
CA GLU A 92 14.55 6.29 2.75
C GLU A 92 14.79 6.88 4.13
N THR A 93 15.79 6.37 4.85
CA THR A 93 16.14 6.90 6.18
C THR A 93 16.71 8.32 6.06
N MET A 94 17.53 8.61 5.05
CA MET A 94 18.04 9.96 4.80
C MET A 94 16.92 10.94 4.45
N ALA A 95 15.95 10.52 3.65
CA ALA A 95 14.77 11.35 3.32
C ALA A 95 13.95 11.67 4.58
N ALA A 96 13.77 10.71 5.47
CA ALA A 96 13.07 10.92 6.74
C ALA A 96 13.83 11.88 7.69
N MET A 97 15.15 11.77 7.77
CA MET A 97 16.00 12.69 8.55
C MET A 97 15.92 14.11 7.99
N LEU A 98 16.05 14.25 6.67
CA LEU A 98 15.95 15.52 5.97
C LEU A 98 14.58 16.19 6.17
N ALA A 99 13.51 15.41 6.09
CA ALA A 99 12.16 15.89 6.34
C ALA A 99 12.01 16.39 7.80
N ALA A 100 12.50 15.62 8.77
CA ALA A 100 12.45 15.98 10.19
C ALA A 100 13.23 17.29 10.49
N GLU A 101 14.40 17.48 9.88
CA GLU A 101 15.19 18.72 9.99
C GLU A 101 14.42 19.95 9.48
N HIS A 102 13.57 19.78 8.45
CA HIS A 102 12.76 20.83 7.87
C HIS A 102 11.36 20.92 8.49
N GLY A 103 11.04 20.09 9.49
CA GLY A 103 9.75 20.07 10.16
C GLY A 103 8.62 19.47 9.35
N PHE A 104 8.95 18.55 8.44
CA PHE A 104 8.01 17.75 7.67
C PHE A 104 7.99 16.30 8.18
N TYR A 105 6.85 15.64 8.07
CA TYR A 105 6.78 14.20 8.21
C TYR A 105 7.23 13.52 6.89
N SER A 106 7.82 12.34 6.99
CA SER A 106 8.22 11.55 5.83
C SER A 106 7.57 10.17 5.86
N SER A 107 6.95 9.80 4.75
CA SER A 107 6.46 8.46 4.47
C SER A 107 6.64 8.16 2.99
N ASP A 108 6.45 6.91 2.63
CA ASP A 108 6.47 6.45 1.25
C ASP A 108 5.09 6.52 0.56
N GLN A 109 4.07 7.03 1.26
CA GLN A 109 2.70 7.16 0.74
C GLN A 109 2.28 8.63 0.55
N LEU A 110 2.05 9.33 1.65
CA LEU A 110 1.32 10.59 1.66
C LEU A 110 2.20 11.83 1.82
N SER A 111 3.51 11.69 1.88
CA SER A 111 4.46 12.79 2.02
C SER A 111 5.14 13.18 0.70
N ILE A 112 5.95 14.23 0.74
CA ILE A 112 6.83 14.60 -0.38
C ILE A 112 7.74 13.44 -0.80
N ASN A 113 8.20 12.62 0.15
CA ASN A 113 8.98 11.42 -0.16
C ASN A 113 8.22 10.45 -1.08
N GLY A 114 6.92 10.22 -0.84
CA GLY A 114 6.06 9.45 -1.75
C GLY A 114 6.04 10.02 -3.17
N GLY A 115 6.06 11.36 -3.31
CA GLY A 115 6.18 12.02 -4.61
C GLY A 115 7.48 11.68 -5.34
N PHE A 116 8.60 11.62 -4.64
CA PHE A 116 9.90 11.22 -5.22
C PHE A 116 9.90 9.73 -5.60
N LEU A 117 9.32 8.85 -4.77
CA LEU A 117 9.16 7.43 -5.09
C LEU A 117 8.29 7.21 -6.33
N THR A 118 7.27 8.03 -6.52
CA THR A 118 6.41 8.00 -7.72
C THR A 118 7.24 8.12 -9.00
N MET A 119 8.27 8.97 -9.01
CA MET A 119 9.10 9.20 -10.20
C MET A 119 10.11 8.09 -10.48
N ARG A 120 10.33 7.16 -9.56
CA ARG A 120 11.25 6.03 -9.77
C ARG A 120 10.61 4.91 -10.58
N ILE A 121 9.37 4.55 -10.30
CA ILE A 121 8.70 3.39 -10.94
C ILE A 121 7.39 3.75 -11.66
N GLY A 122 6.87 4.96 -11.50
CA GLY A 122 5.58 5.36 -12.04
C GLY A 122 5.47 5.18 -13.56
N LYS A 123 6.51 5.60 -14.30
CA LYS A 123 6.58 5.39 -15.77
C LYS A 123 6.52 3.91 -16.14
N THR A 124 7.20 3.06 -15.38
CA THR A 124 7.17 1.61 -15.60
C THR A 124 5.76 1.06 -15.38
N ILE A 125 5.09 1.45 -14.29
CA ILE A 125 3.71 1.04 -14.01
C ILE A 125 2.77 1.51 -15.13
N MET A 126 2.91 2.75 -15.58
CA MET A 126 2.10 3.29 -16.67
C MET A 126 2.30 2.52 -17.98
N ASN A 127 3.55 2.18 -18.32
CA ASN A 127 3.85 1.37 -19.50
C ASN A 127 3.27 -0.05 -19.40
N ILE A 128 3.29 -0.66 -18.21
CA ILE A 128 2.65 -1.95 -17.96
C ILE A 128 1.14 -1.85 -18.18
N ALA A 129 0.48 -0.83 -17.62
CA ALA A 129 -0.95 -0.62 -17.80
C ALA A 129 -1.34 -0.44 -19.26
N ARG A 130 -0.57 0.33 -20.05
CA ARG A 130 -0.77 0.47 -21.50
C ARG A 130 -0.58 -0.85 -22.27
N LYS A 131 0.35 -1.70 -21.85
CA LYS A 131 0.48 -3.06 -22.41
C LYS A 131 -0.70 -3.94 -22.05
N MET A 132 -1.22 -3.84 -20.84
CA MET A 132 -2.43 -4.57 -20.42
C MET A 132 -3.64 -4.17 -21.29
N GLU A 133 -3.81 -2.90 -21.66
CA GLU A 133 -4.88 -2.46 -22.56
C GLU A 133 -4.86 -3.22 -23.88
N GLN A 134 -3.68 -3.60 -24.38
CA GLN A 134 -3.51 -4.29 -25.65
C GLN A 134 -3.68 -5.82 -25.50
N ILE A 135 -3.23 -6.40 -24.39
CA ILE A 135 -3.07 -7.85 -24.23
C ILE A 135 -4.19 -8.46 -23.36
N CYS A 136 -4.57 -7.81 -22.28
CA CYS A 136 -5.55 -8.30 -21.29
C CYS A 136 -6.45 -7.18 -20.75
N PRO A 137 -7.22 -6.47 -21.59
CA PRO A 137 -7.94 -5.25 -21.22
C PRO A 137 -9.03 -5.46 -20.15
N LYS A 138 -9.43 -6.69 -19.89
CA LYS A 138 -10.43 -7.02 -18.85
C LYS A 138 -9.80 -7.35 -17.51
N ALA A 139 -8.49 -7.60 -17.45
CA ALA A 139 -7.80 -7.97 -16.21
C ALA A 139 -7.86 -6.84 -15.19
N LEU A 140 -7.97 -7.21 -13.92
CA LEU A 140 -7.84 -6.29 -12.79
C LEU A 140 -6.37 -6.11 -12.43
N MET A 141 -5.93 -4.87 -12.22
CA MET A 141 -4.59 -4.54 -11.76
C MET A 141 -4.62 -4.23 -10.26
N LEU A 142 -3.97 -5.06 -9.45
CA LEU A 142 -3.78 -4.83 -8.01
C LEU A 142 -2.39 -4.22 -7.80
N ILE A 143 -2.34 -3.02 -7.24
CA ILE A 143 -1.12 -2.22 -7.10
C ILE A 143 -0.74 -2.17 -5.63
N PHE A 144 0.35 -2.86 -5.27
CA PHE A 144 0.89 -2.90 -3.92
C PHE A 144 2.11 -1.98 -3.71
N PRO A 145 2.94 -1.65 -4.72
CA PRO A 145 4.06 -0.72 -4.54
C PRO A 145 3.59 0.68 -4.14
N ASN A 146 4.32 1.28 -3.20
CA ASN A 146 4.06 2.63 -2.70
C ASN A 146 4.57 3.71 -3.66
N PRO A 147 3.85 4.84 -3.78
CA PRO A 147 2.55 5.16 -3.18
C PRO A 147 1.36 4.55 -3.96
N VAL A 148 0.67 3.59 -3.34
CA VAL A 148 -0.39 2.78 -4.00
C VAL A 148 -1.50 3.63 -4.61
N ALA A 149 -1.91 4.70 -3.92
CA ALA A 149 -3.00 5.57 -4.35
C ALA A 149 -2.67 6.32 -5.63
N VAL A 150 -1.48 6.92 -5.71
CA VAL A 150 -1.04 7.67 -6.90
C VAL A 150 -1.07 6.80 -8.14
N TYR A 151 -0.55 5.57 -8.03
CA TYR A 151 -0.50 4.66 -9.18
C TYR A 151 -1.88 4.15 -9.57
N ALA A 152 -2.76 3.86 -8.61
CA ALA A 152 -4.13 3.44 -8.91
C ALA A 152 -4.93 4.56 -9.60
N GLY A 153 -4.89 5.78 -9.04
CA GLY A 153 -5.52 6.95 -9.66
C GLY A 153 -4.97 7.23 -11.07
N MET A 154 -3.66 7.17 -11.24
CA MET A 154 -2.99 7.33 -12.53
C MET A 154 -3.47 6.31 -13.56
N VAL A 155 -3.47 5.03 -13.24
CA VAL A 155 -3.90 3.97 -14.15
C VAL A 155 -5.38 4.15 -14.50
N ASN A 156 -6.24 4.40 -13.52
CA ASN A 156 -7.69 4.60 -13.76
C ASN A 156 -7.98 5.83 -14.62
N ASN A 157 -7.19 6.91 -14.49
CA ASN A 157 -7.45 8.16 -15.22
C ASN A 157 -6.89 8.17 -16.64
N TYR A 158 -5.79 7.46 -16.89
CA TYR A 158 -5.04 7.57 -18.16
C TYR A 158 -5.00 6.27 -18.97
N THR A 159 -5.73 5.24 -18.53
CA THR A 159 -5.94 3.99 -19.26
C THR A 159 -7.37 3.47 -19.06
N LYS A 160 -7.73 2.41 -19.78
CA LYS A 160 -9.00 1.69 -19.60
C LYS A 160 -8.89 0.54 -18.60
N ILE A 161 -7.72 0.34 -17.99
CA ILE A 161 -7.49 -0.74 -17.05
C ILE A 161 -8.13 -0.40 -15.69
N ARG A 162 -8.88 -1.34 -15.15
CA ARG A 162 -9.37 -1.26 -13.78
C ARG A 162 -8.20 -1.52 -12.83
N ALA A 163 -7.91 -0.58 -11.95
CA ALA A 163 -6.82 -0.69 -10.99
C ALA A 163 -7.28 -0.35 -9.59
N LEU A 164 -6.78 -1.09 -8.61
CA LEU A 164 -6.94 -0.82 -7.18
C LEU A 164 -5.57 -0.68 -6.54
N GLY A 165 -5.37 0.42 -5.80
CA GLY A 165 -4.26 0.59 -4.88
C GLY A 165 -4.58 -0.13 -3.58
N ILE A 166 -3.87 -1.21 -3.31
CA ILE A 166 -4.08 -2.06 -2.13
C ILE A 166 -2.95 -1.82 -1.13
N CYS A 167 -3.31 -1.40 0.07
CA CYS A 167 -2.36 -1.08 1.11
C CYS A 167 -2.29 -2.19 2.16
N GLY A 168 -1.08 -2.57 2.59
CA GLY A 168 -0.87 -3.46 3.73
C GLY A 168 -1.45 -2.91 5.04
N GLY A 169 -1.67 -1.58 5.10
CA GLY A 169 -2.34 -0.91 6.20
C GLY A 169 -3.77 -1.41 6.46
N PHE A 170 -4.48 -1.95 5.47
CA PHE A 170 -5.83 -2.50 5.66
C PHE A 170 -5.89 -3.49 6.83
N GLY A 171 -4.97 -4.44 6.87
CA GLY A 171 -4.87 -5.41 7.96
C GLY A 171 -4.46 -4.76 9.29
N ASN A 172 -3.43 -3.91 9.25
CA ASN A 172 -2.89 -3.24 10.44
C ASN A 172 -3.91 -2.29 11.07
N HIS A 173 -4.57 -1.44 10.28
CA HIS A 173 -5.58 -0.50 10.78
C HIS A 173 -6.77 -1.23 11.41
N ARG A 174 -7.20 -2.32 10.80
CA ARG A 174 -8.24 -3.17 11.37
C ARG A 174 -7.80 -3.77 12.71
N TRP A 175 -6.56 -4.24 12.81
CA TRP A 175 -6.01 -4.80 14.04
C TRP A 175 -5.89 -3.75 15.13
N ASP A 176 -5.41 -2.57 14.83
CA ASP A 176 -5.31 -1.49 15.81
C ASP A 176 -6.69 -1.12 16.36
N LEU A 177 -7.69 -0.98 15.48
CA LEU A 177 -9.06 -0.69 15.88
C LEU A 177 -9.67 -1.81 16.72
N THR A 178 -9.52 -3.07 16.31
CA THR A 178 -10.10 -4.19 17.06
C THR A 178 -9.38 -4.41 18.40
N ARG A 179 -8.09 -4.15 18.48
CA ARG A 179 -7.35 -4.19 19.75
C ARG A 179 -7.76 -3.07 20.69
N VAL A 180 -8.02 -1.87 20.17
CA VAL A 180 -8.54 -0.75 20.99
C VAL A 180 -9.90 -1.08 21.58
N PHE A 181 -10.84 -1.65 20.79
CA PHE A 181 -12.21 -1.91 21.24
C PHE A 181 -12.38 -3.23 21.99
N PHE A 182 -11.60 -4.26 21.70
CA PHE A 182 -11.79 -5.62 22.22
C PHE A 182 -10.54 -6.21 22.91
N GLY A 183 -9.40 -5.52 22.90
CA GLY A 183 -8.14 -6.01 23.46
C GLY A 183 -7.49 -7.15 22.69
N LYS A 184 -8.01 -7.51 21.51
CA LYS A 184 -7.51 -8.61 20.66
C LYS A 184 -7.82 -8.34 19.19
N ASN A 185 -7.16 -9.07 18.32
CA ASN A 185 -7.46 -9.03 16.89
C ASN A 185 -8.76 -9.78 16.60
N GLU A 186 -9.62 -9.16 15.81
CA GLU A 186 -10.84 -9.77 15.32
C GLU A 186 -10.77 -10.11 13.83
N SER A 187 -11.54 -11.11 13.42
CA SER A 187 -11.61 -11.52 12.02
C SER A 187 -12.19 -10.41 11.16
N TRP A 188 -11.65 -10.25 9.95
CA TRP A 188 -12.25 -9.35 8.94
C TRP A 188 -13.70 -9.74 8.56
N LYS A 189 -14.11 -10.99 8.79
CA LYS A 189 -15.49 -11.46 8.57
C LYS A 189 -16.51 -10.75 9.46
N ASN A 190 -16.05 -10.29 10.63
CA ASN A 190 -16.90 -9.57 11.61
C ASN A 190 -16.79 -8.05 11.46
N TRP A 191 -16.15 -7.60 10.39
CA TRP A 191 -15.85 -6.22 10.09
C TRP A 191 -16.81 -5.67 9.03
N ASN A 192 -17.60 -4.67 9.39
CA ASN A 192 -18.49 -3.97 8.46
C ASN A 192 -18.32 -2.47 8.64
N VAL A 193 -17.27 -1.91 8.07
CA VAL A 193 -16.90 -0.50 8.24
C VAL A 193 -16.91 0.20 6.89
N VAL A 194 -17.40 1.43 6.87
CA VAL A 194 -17.33 2.35 5.73
C VAL A 194 -16.41 3.50 6.08
N ALA A 195 -15.32 3.62 5.35
CA ALA A 195 -14.31 4.66 5.50
C ALA A 195 -14.07 5.38 4.18
N ALA A 196 -13.76 6.66 4.25
CA ALA A 196 -13.46 7.52 3.11
C ALA A 196 -12.38 8.55 3.46
N GLY A 197 -11.51 8.85 2.50
CA GLY A 197 -10.41 9.80 2.64
C GLY A 197 -9.40 9.67 1.52
N VAL A 198 -8.13 9.75 1.90
CA VAL A 198 -6.99 9.39 1.06
C VAL A 198 -6.19 8.29 1.76
N ASN A 199 -5.43 7.51 1.02
CA ASN A 199 -4.62 6.44 1.60
C ASN A 199 -3.72 7.00 2.71
N HIS A 200 -3.67 6.32 3.85
CA HIS A 200 -3.04 6.72 5.10
C HIS A 200 -3.71 7.91 5.83
N CYS A 201 -4.83 8.42 5.32
CA CYS A 201 -5.64 9.43 6.01
C CYS A 201 -7.12 9.25 5.65
N SER A 202 -7.76 8.23 6.19
CA SER A 202 -9.17 7.91 5.96
C SER A 202 -9.97 7.93 7.25
N ILE A 203 -11.22 8.35 7.17
CA ILE A 203 -12.12 8.51 8.31
C ILE A 203 -13.24 7.48 8.23
N ILE A 204 -13.50 6.80 9.32
CA ILE A 204 -14.66 5.90 9.42
C ILE A 204 -15.93 6.74 9.51
N LEU A 205 -16.83 6.52 8.58
CA LEU A 205 -18.11 7.23 8.50
C LEU A 205 -19.21 6.53 9.31
N ARG A 206 -19.20 5.21 9.28
CA ARG A 206 -20.16 4.35 9.97
C ARG A 206 -19.66 2.90 9.94
N GLY A 207 -20.24 2.06 10.77
CA GLY A 207 -20.00 0.62 10.72
C GLY A 207 -20.15 -0.08 12.05
N SER A 208 -19.92 -1.38 12.02
CA SER A 208 -19.95 -2.25 13.18
C SER A 208 -18.78 -3.22 13.18
N ILE A 209 -18.36 -3.64 14.35
CA ILE A 209 -17.39 -4.73 14.56
C ILE A 209 -18.05 -5.73 15.51
N ASN A 210 -18.03 -7.01 15.17
CA ASN A 210 -18.72 -8.07 15.92
C ASN A 210 -20.23 -7.80 16.15
N GLY A 211 -20.87 -7.10 15.21
CA GLY A 211 -22.29 -6.74 15.31
C GLY A 211 -22.58 -5.52 16.19
N GLU A 212 -21.58 -4.96 16.88
CA GLU A 212 -21.75 -3.75 17.68
C GLU A 212 -21.42 -2.50 16.84
N ASP A 213 -22.35 -1.53 16.86
CA ASP A 213 -22.16 -0.25 16.16
C ASP A 213 -21.03 0.56 16.79
N LEU A 214 -20.19 1.15 15.92
CA LEU A 214 -19.00 1.91 16.35
C LEU A 214 -19.37 3.15 17.15
N TYR A 215 -20.28 3.97 16.65
CA TYR A 215 -20.54 5.30 17.21
C TYR A 215 -21.60 5.31 18.31
N SER A 216 -22.61 4.46 18.23
CA SER A 216 -23.66 4.39 19.24
C SER A 216 -23.35 3.43 20.39
N SER A 217 -22.38 2.51 20.22
CA SER A 217 -22.06 1.49 21.23
C SER A 217 -20.57 1.49 21.63
N LEU A 218 -19.68 1.16 20.68
CA LEU A 218 -18.26 0.90 21.01
C LEU A 218 -17.50 2.15 21.48
N CYS A 219 -17.61 3.26 20.75
CA CYS A 219 -16.89 4.48 21.10
C CYS A 219 -17.30 5.07 22.44
N PRO A 220 -18.60 5.25 22.74
CA PRO A 220 -19.03 5.78 24.06
C PRO A 220 -18.61 4.89 25.22
N ARG A 221 -18.60 3.57 25.02
CA ARG A 221 -18.23 2.60 26.06
C ARG A 221 -16.74 2.54 26.32
N VAL A 222 -15.93 2.60 25.28
CA VAL A 222 -14.47 2.32 25.36
C VAL A 222 -13.64 3.60 25.43
N LEU A 223 -13.92 4.60 24.58
CA LEU A 223 -13.13 5.82 24.47
C LEU A 223 -13.57 6.90 25.48
N THR A 224 -13.62 6.51 26.75
CA THR A 224 -13.95 7.42 27.89
C THR A 224 -12.75 8.30 28.25
N ASP A 225 -12.93 9.26 29.18
CA ASP A 225 -11.82 10.10 29.66
C ASP A 225 -10.77 9.31 30.47
N GLU A 226 -11.15 8.12 30.96
CA GLU A 226 -10.25 7.21 31.69
C GLU A 226 -9.49 6.26 30.78
N TRP A 227 -9.81 6.24 29.47
CA TRP A 227 -9.18 5.35 28.52
C TRP A 227 -7.68 5.58 28.41
N LYS A 228 -6.92 4.48 28.37
CA LYS A 228 -5.48 4.49 28.15
C LYS A 228 -5.10 3.47 27.09
N PRO A 229 -4.13 3.81 26.22
CA PRO A 229 -3.67 2.86 25.22
C PRO A 229 -3.03 1.62 25.88
N MET A 230 -3.28 0.46 25.28
CA MET A 230 -2.57 -0.77 25.62
C MET A 230 -1.10 -0.67 25.18
N GLN A 231 -0.24 -1.46 25.83
CA GLN A 231 1.16 -1.59 25.41
C GLN A 231 1.25 -1.96 23.92
N GLY A 232 2.07 -1.23 23.18
CA GLY A 232 2.25 -1.39 21.74
C GLY A 232 1.14 -0.77 20.88
N LEU A 233 0.20 -0.04 21.49
CA LEU A 233 -0.85 0.75 20.81
C LEU A 233 -0.80 2.24 21.20
N GLU A 234 0.29 2.69 21.79
CA GLU A 234 0.40 4.06 22.31
C GLU A 234 0.16 5.11 21.23
N ILE A 235 0.66 4.86 20.02
CA ILE A 235 0.52 5.81 18.91
C ILE A 235 -0.81 5.64 18.19
N PRO A 236 -1.15 4.47 17.59
CA PRO A 236 -2.41 4.32 16.87
C PRO A 236 -3.61 4.51 17.81
N GLY A 237 -3.53 4.03 19.05
CA GLY A 237 -4.59 4.20 20.03
C GLY A 237 -4.82 5.66 20.41
N ASN A 238 -3.76 6.45 20.61
CA ASN A 238 -3.88 7.88 20.90
C ASN A 238 -4.49 8.63 19.71
N PHE A 239 -4.15 8.30 18.47
CA PHE A 239 -4.78 8.91 17.30
C PHE A 239 -6.27 8.58 17.21
N ILE A 240 -6.67 7.32 17.45
CA ILE A 240 -8.07 6.92 17.48
C ILE A 240 -8.82 7.71 18.57
N TYR A 241 -8.28 7.74 19.79
CA TYR A 241 -8.89 8.44 20.93
C TYR A 241 -9.03 9.94 20.66
N ASN A 242 -7.95 10.60 20.24
CA ASN A 242 -7.95 12.05 20.00
C ASN A 242 -8.89 12.45 18.84
N MET A 243 -8.95 11.65 17.78
CA MET A 243 -9.90 11.86 16.68
C MET A 243 -11.34 11.81 17.19
N TYR A 244 -11.68 10.76 17.96
CA TYR A 244 -13.02 10.62 18.52
C TYR A 244 -13.36 11.77 19.49
N LYS A 245 -12.48 12.08 20.42
CA LYS A 245 -12.72 13.11 21.45
C LYS A 245 -12.83 14.52 20.86
N ARG A 246 -12.02 14.86 19.85
CA ARG A 246 -12.00 16.21 19.26
C ARG A 246 -13.06 16.40 18.19
N TYR A 247 -13.32 15.39 17.37
CA TYR A 247 -14.10 15.52 16.15
C TYR A 247 -15.33 14.61 16.11
N GLY A 248 -15.51 13.71 17.06
CA GLY A 248 -16.60 12.71 17.04
C GLY A 248 -16.45 11.66 15.94
N HIS A 249 -15.27 11.53 15.36
CA HIS A 249 -14.97 10.58 14.28
C HIS A 249 -13.81 9.67 14.65
N ILE A 250 -13.81 8.46 14.11
CA ILE A 250 -12.70 7.51 14.23
C ILE A 250 -11.92 7.56 12.93
N ILE A 251 -10.59 7.47 13.04
CA ILE A 251 -9.71 7.28 11.90
C ILE A 251 -9.64 5.79 11.53
N PHE A 252 -9.68 5.50 10.22
CA PHE A 252 -9.39 4.15 9.71
C PHE A 252 -7.88 3.94 9.63
N SER A 253 -7.17 4.87 9.01
CA SER A 253 -5.73 4.86 8.97
C SER A 253 -5.15 5.36 10.29
N THR A 254 -4.33 4.52 10.95
CA THR A 254 -3.72 4.81 12.25
C THR A 254 -2.24 5.20 12.12
N GLU A 255 -1.74 5.33 10.89
CA GLU A 255 -0.36 5.66 10.63
C GLU A 255 -0.07 7.16 10.81
N ALA A 256 1.11 7.44 11.34
CA ALA A 256 1.48 8.77 11.75
C ALA A 256 1.63 9.75 10.58
N ASP A 257 1.87 9.29 9.35
CA ASP A 257 2.02 10.17 8.19
C ASP A 257 0.70 10.86 7.79
N GLY A 258 -0.41 10.13 7.81
CA GLY A 258 -1.72 10.72 7.64
C GLY A 258 -2.09 11.63 8.81
N MET A 259 -1.79 11.18 10.02
CA MET A 259 -2.03 11.95 11.24
C MET A 259 -1.15 13.18 11.37
N ALA A 260 -0.02 13.26 10.68
CA ALA A 260 0.84 14.46 10.65
C ALA A 260 0.14 15.70 10.10
N HIS A 261 -0.94 15.54 9.35
CA HIS A 261 -1.76 16.62 8.86
C HIS A 261 -2.84 17.10 9.85
N ILE A 262 -3.18 16.27 10.83
CA ILE A 262 -4.23 16.55 11.82
C ILE A 262 -3.62 16.79 13.21
N PHE A 263 -2.61 16.01 13.58
CA PHE A 263 -1.87 16.05 14.85
C PHE A 263 -0.35 16.15 14.59
N PRO A 264 0.14 17.28 14.04
CA PRO A 264 1.52 17.39 13.58
C PRO A 264 2.56 17.20 14.68
N ASP A 265 2.31 17.71 15.89
CA ASP A 265 3.28 17.63 16.99
C ASP A 265 3.48 16.20 17.49
N GLU A 266 2.39 15.45 17.62
CA GLU A 266 2.42 14.04 18.01
C GLU A 266 3.13 13.17 16.94
N ALA A 267 2.81 13.40 15.67
CA ALA A 267 3.43 12.68 14.58
C ALA A 267 4.93 12.99 14.45
N MET A 268 5.32 14.26 14.59
CA MET A 268 6.75 14.65 14.57
C MET A 268 7.51 14.10 15.77
N THR A 269 6.89 14.02 16.94
CA THR A 269 7.48 13.38 18.12
C THR A 269 7.75 11.90 17.86
N TYR A 270 6.81 11.21 17.20
CA TYR A 270 6.98 9.82 16.81
C TYR A 270 8.11 9.65 15.78
N LEU A 271 8.15 10.48 14.74
CA LEU A 271 9.20 10.43 13.73
C LEU A 271 10.59 10.58 14.38
N LYS A 272 10.77 11.57 15.28
CA LYS A 272 12.04 11.80 15.98
C LYS A 272 12.46 10.59 16.79
N LYS A 273 11.57 9.99 17.59
CA LYS A 273 11.86 8.77 18.36
C LYS A 273 12.27 7.61 17.45
N THR A 274 11.59 7.45 16.30
CA THR A 274 11.92 6.41 15.33
C THR A 274 13.31 6.61 14.73
N LEU A 275 13.69 7.84 14.44
CA LEU A 275 15.01 8.17 13.91
C LEU A 275 16.11 8.03 14.99
N GLU A 276 15.84 8.42 16.23
CA GLU A 276 16.75 8.22 17.38
C GLU A 276 17.03 6.73 17.61
N ALA A 277 16.03 5.87 17.51
CA ALA A 277 16.19 4.42 17.64
C ALA A 277 17.08 3.79 16.54
N ARG A 278 17.29 4.50 15.41
CA ARG A 278 18.19 4.07 14.33
C ARG A 278 19.63 4.57 14.48
N GLN A 279 19.97 5.30 15.55
CA GLN A 279 21.33 5.81 15.75
C GLN A 279 22.24 4.74 16.40
N PRO A 280 23.56 4.73 16.08
CA PRO A 280 24.22 5.60 15.12
C PRO A 280 23.87 5.22 13.66
N PHE A 281 23.56 6.21 12.83
CA PHE A 281 23.21 6.02 11.42
C PHE A 281 24.39 6.42 10.53
N ASN A 282 24.94 5.47 9.78
CA ASN A 282 26.03 5.68 8.85
C ASN A 282 25.57 5.32 7.41
N PRO A 283 25.21 6.30 6.57
CA PRO A 283 24.72 6.05 5.22
C PRO A 283 25.72 5.29 4.33
N ASP A 284 27.02 5.57 4.48
CA ASP A 284 28.05 4.96 3.63
C ASP A 284 28.29 3.48 3.99
N GLU A 285 28.17 3.16 5.26
CA GLU A 285 28.19 1.77 5.71
C GLU A 285 26.95 1.01 5.25
N ILE A 286 25.76 1.61 5.35
CA ILE A 286 24.52 1.00 4.91
C ILE A 286 24.53 0.79 3.39
N ARG A 287 25.02 1.75 2.59
CA ARG A 287 25.18 1.56 1.14
C ARG A 287 26.04 0.35 0.78
N LYS A 288 27.04 0.02 1.61
CA LYS A 288 27.91 -1.15 1.41
C LYS A 288 27.27 -2.44 1.92
N THR A 289 26.66 -2.40 3.09
CA THR A 289 26.21 -3.62 3.80
C THR A 289 24.79 -4.05 3.43
N TYR A 290 23.90 -3.11 3.14
CA TYR A 290 22.50 -3.43 2.81
C TYR A 290 22.35 -4.32 1.57
N PRO A 291 23.00 -4.03 0.42
CA PRO A 291 22.90 -4.91 -0.75
C PRO A 291 23.48 -6.30 -0.49
N VAL A 292 24.52 -6.41 0.33
CA VAL A 292 25.12 -7.71 0.71
C VAL A 292 24.14 -8.53 1.53
N ARG A 293 23.56 -7.93 2.59
CA ARG A 293 22.55 -8.62 3.42
C ARG A 293 21.33 -9.07 2.63
N GLU A 294 20.83 -8.23 1.71
CA GLU A 294 19.72 -8.61 0.86
C GLU A 294 20.10 -9.73 -0.11
N ALA A 295 21.30 -9.71 -0.67
CA ALA A 295 21.79 -10.79 -1.52
C ALA A 295 21.94 -12.11 -0.74
N GLU A 296 22.49 -12.08 0.46
CA GLU A 296 22.62 -13.26 1.35
C GLU A 296 21.26 -13.82 1.73
N LYS A 297 20.28 -12.97 2.06
CA LYS A 297 18.91 -13.37 2.36
C LYS A 297 18.26 -14.10 1.18
N PHE A 298 18.40 -13.54 -0.02
CA PHE A 298 17.90 -14.16 -1.24
C PHE A 298 18.65 -15.47 -1.54
N GLN A 299 19.97 -15.52 -1.32
CA GLN A 299 20.74 -16.75 -1.55
C GLN A 299 20.27 -17.89 -0.64
N LYS A 300 20.06 -17.61 0.66
CA LYS A 300 19.50 -18.58 1.61
C LYS A 300 18.13 -19.09 1.14
N PHE A 301 17.27 -18.21 0.63
CA PHE A 301 15.96 -18.59 0.09
C PHE A 301 16.09 -19.46 -1.16
N MET A 302 16.96 -19.08 -2.10
CA MET A 302 17.21 -19.86 -3.33
C MET A 302 17.81 -21.23 -3.03
N ASP A 303 18.70 -21.34 -2.04
CA ASP A 303 19.26 -22.63 -1.60
C ASP A 303 18.17 -23.50 -0.97
N ARG A 304 17.25 -22.93 -0.19
CA ARG A 304 16.09 -23.66 0.33
C ARG A 304 15.15 -24.11 -0.79
N ALA A 305 14.95 -23.29 -1.81
CA ALA A 305 14.09 -23.59 -2.94
C ALA A 305 14.61 -24.74 -3.85
N LYS A 306 15.86 -25.17 -3.70
CA LYS A 306 16.40 -26.38 -4.36
C LYS A 306 15.86 -27.66 -3.72
N HIS A 307 15.52 -27.61 -2.43
CA HIS A 307 14.98 -28.71 -1.62
C HIS A 307 13.78 -28.21 -0.81
N PRO A 308 12.69 -27.79 -1.47
CA PRO A 308 11.54 -27.17 -0.80
C PRO A 308 10.78 -28.16 0.10
N GLU A 309 10.92 -29.47 -0.16
CA GLU A 309 10.38 -30.57 0.66
C GLU A 309 10.94 -30.60 2.08
N ASP A 310 12.16 -30.07 2.30
CA ASP A 310 12.82 -29.99 3.61
C ASP A 310 12.41 -28.77 4.43
N THR A 311 11.44 -27.99 3.94
CA THR A 311 11.03 -26.74 4.60
C THR A 311 10.12 -27.00 5.78
N ASP A 312 10.48 -26.43 6.94
CA ASP A 312 9.57 -26.37 8.09
C ASP A 312 8.50 -25.28 7.88
N TRP A 313 7.35 -25.70 7.41
CA TRP A 313 6.21 -24.81 7.13
C TRP A 313 5.50 -24.29 8.38
N SER A 314 5.88 -24.75 9.59
CA SER A 314 5.36 -24.22 10.84
C SER A 314 6.00 -22.87 11.23
N HIS A 315 7.10 -22.50 10.59
CA HIS A 315 7.77 -21.23 10.82
C HIS A 315 6.82 -20.05 10.58
N THR A 316 6.73 -19.17 11.57
CA THR A 316 5.96 -17.95 11.51
C THR A 316 6.86 -16.72 11.34
N TRP A 317 6.28 -15.66 10.86
CA TRP A 317 6.87 -14.32 10.84
C TRP A 317 7.23 -13.83 12.27
N PRO A 318 8.35 -13.05 12.49
CA PRO A 318 9.36 -12.66 11.51
C PRO A 318 10.55 -13.64 11.53
N ALA A 319 10.71 -14.40 10.48
CA ALA A 319 11.96 -15.13 10.24
C ALA A 319 12.81 -14.37 9.23
N ASP A 320 14.11 -14.65 9.15
CA ASP A 320 15.01 -14.12 8.12
C ASP A 320 14.51 -14.41 6.70
N ILE A 321 13.68 -15.45 6.57
CA ILE A 321 12.99 -15.87 5.35
C ILE A 321 11.53 -16.15 5.70
N PHE A 322 10.60 -15.60 4.90
CA PHE A 322 9.17 -15.61 5.16
C PHE A 322 8.50 -16.92 4.73
N TYR A 323 8.26 -17.83 5.67
CA TYR A 323 7.49 -19.06 5.42
C TYR A 323 6.07 -19.03 5.99
N GLY A 324 5.76 -18.09 6.87
CA GLY A 324 4.45 -17.96 7.53
C GLY A 324 3.28 -17.72 6.57
N LYS A 325 2.06 -17.69 7.13
CA LYS A 325 0.84 -17.29 6.42
C LYS A 325 0.50 -15.86 6.76
N ASP A 326 0.29 -15.03 5.74
CA ASP A 326 -0.31 -13.71 5.94
C ASP A 326 -1.84 -13.82 5.83
N SER A 327 -2.50 -14.01 6.96
CA SER A 327 -3.97 -14.12 7.02
C SER A 327 -4.70 -12.76 7.05
N THR A 328 -3.96 -11.66 6.95
CA THR A 328 -4.49 -10.31 7.16
C THR A 328 -4.48 -9.44 5.94
N ASP A 329 -3.80 -9.87 4.88
CA ASP A 329 -3.66 -9.10 3.66
C ASP A 329 -5.01 -8.81 3.00
N ILE A 330 -5.14 -7.59 2.51
CA ILE A 330 -6.33 -7.12 1.77
C ILE A 330 -6.63 -7.96 0.53
N SER A 331 -5.63 -8.64 -0.02
CA SER A 331 -5.79 -9.49 -1.20
C SER A 331 -6.71 -10.68 -0.93
N ILE A 332 -6.78 -11.17 0.31
CA ILE A 332 -7.63 -12.32 0.66
C ILE A 332 -9.11 -12.03 0.36
N PRO A 333 -9.76 -10.98 0.92
CA PRO A 333 -11.14 -10.68 0.57
C PRO A 333 -11.32 -10.35 -0.92
N ILE A 334 -10.34 -9.73 -1.57
CA ILE A 334 -10.40 -9.47 -3.01
C ILE A 334 -10.46 -10.79 -3.79
N PHE A 335 -9.54 -11.71 -3.55
CA PHE A 335 -9.53 -13.00 -4.22
C PHE A 335 -10.75 -13.86 -3.89
N LYS A 336 -11.30 -13.75 -2.66
CA LYS A 336 -12.58 -14.40 -2.31
C LYS A 336 -13.72 -13.90 -3.19
N ALA A 337 -13.86 -12.60 -3.33
CA ALA A 337 -14.88 -12.00 -4.17
C ALA A 337 -14.73 -12.41 -5.64
N LEU A 338 -13.52 -12.25 -6.21
CA LEU A 338 -13.22 -12.65 -7.59
C LEU A 338 -13.42 -14.14 -7.84
N GLY A 339 -13.21 -14.99 -6.83
CA GLY A 339 -13.44 -16.43 -6.90
C GLY A 339 -14.89 -16.88 -6.75
N GLY A 340 -15.83 -15.94 -6.55
CA GLY A 340 -17.26 -16.24 -6.40
C GLY A 340 -17.65 -16.76 -5.00
N TYR A 341 -16.84 -16.50 -3.97
CA TYR A 341 -17.14 -16.90 -2.58
C TYR A 341 -18.05 -15.89 -1.85
N GLY A 342 -18.69 -15.03 -2.60
CA GLY A 342 -19.61 -14.02 -2.14
C GLY A 342 -19.04 -12.62 -2.16
N LYS A 343 -19.90 -11.65 -1.90
CA LYS A 343 -19.56 -10.23 -1.88
C LYS A 343 -18.65 -9.90 -0.70
N MET A 344 -17.57 -9.19 -0.97
CA MET A 344 -16.59 -8.77 0.03
C MET A 344 -16.45 -7.25 0.07
N ARG A 345 -16.32 -6.71 1.28
CA ARG A 345 -16.13 -5.28 1.52
C ARG A 345 -14.68 -4.99 1.88
N ILE A 346 -14.09 -4.03 1.16
CA ILE A 346 -12.72 -3.58 1.37
C ILE A 346 -12.64 -2.05 1.38
N VAL A 347 -11.53 -1.52 1.89
CA VAL A 347 -11.11 -0.13 1.71
C VAL A 347 -9.86 -0.12 0.84
N ALA A 348 -9.93 0.54 -0.31
CA ALA A 348 -8.83 0.59 -1.28
C ALA A 348 -8.80 1.92 -2.02
N SER A 349 -7.67 2.21 -2.66
CA SER A 349 -7.46 3.46 -3.41
C SER A 349 -7.78 3.30 -4.89
N ALA A 350 -8.48 4.29 -5.45
CA ALA A 350 -8.77 4.39 -6.88
C ALA A 350 -9.12 5.84 -7.26
N ALA A 351 -9.39 6.10 -8.54
CA ALA A 351 -10.04 7.33 -8.96
C ALA A 351 -11.47 7.38 -8.39
N ASN A 352 -11.93 8.56 -8.00
CA ASN A 352 -13.18 8.76 -7.27
C ASN A 352 -14.41 8.26 -8.02
N ARG A 353 -14.58 8.66 -9.26
CA ARG A 353 -15.73 8.27 -10.10
C ARG A 353 -17.09 8.39 -9.39
N GLY A 354 -17.26 9.44 -8.58
CA GLY A 354 -18.47 9.68 -7.80
C GLY A 354 -18.61 8.88 -6.51
N ALA A 355 -17.61 8.09 -6.12
CA ALA A 355 -17.63 7.27 -4.90
C ALA A 355 -17.75 8.12 -3.64
N ILE A 356 -17.00 9.22 -3.55
CA ILE A 356 -17.06 10.19 -2.47
C ILE A 356 -17.71 11.48 -2.99
N GLN A 357 -18.80 11.87 -2.38
CA GLN A 357 -19.57 13.06 -2.77
C GLN A 357 -18.75 14.35 -2.59
N GLY A 358 -18.85 15.25 -3.57
CA GLY A 358 -18.20 16.57 -3.51
C GLY A 358 -16.77 16.60 -4.01
N TYR A 359 -16.25 15.50 -4.55
CA TYR A 359 -14.90 15.42 -5.15
C TYR A 359 -14.98 15.09 -6.64
N PRO A 360 -14.05 15.62 -7.47
CA PRO A 360 -13.99 15.30 -8.91
C PRO A 360 -13.85 13.80 -9.19
N ASP A 361 -14.29 13.37 -10.36
CA ASP A 361 -14.21 11.95 -10.78
C ASP A 361 -12.78 11.45 -10.90
N GLU A 362 -11.85 12.30 -11.31
CA GLU A 362 -10.43 11.99 -11.45
C GLU A 362 -9.66 12.05 -10.13
N ALA A 363 -10.24 12.57 -9.06
CA ALA A 363 -9.59 12.67 -7.76
C ALA A 363 -9.12 11.30 -7.26
N THR A 364 -7.85 11.22 -6.89
CA THR A 364 -7.29 10.01 -6.26
C THR A 364 -7.73 9.94 -4.82
N MET A 365 -8.56 8.96 -4.48
CA MET A 365 -9.17 8.81 -3.16
C MET A 365 -9.01 7.38 -2.64
N GLU A 366 -9.18 7.21 -1.32
CA GLU A 366 -9.36 5.91 -0.68
C GLU A 366 -10.77 5.83 -0.14
N TYR A 367 -11.48 4.74 -0.45
CA TYR A 367 -12.87 4.59 -0.05
C TYR A 367 -13.28 3.12 0.05
N THR A 368 -14.40 2.91 0.70
CA THR A 368 -14.98 1.57 0.84
C THR A 368 -15.71 1.16 -0.43
N MET A 369 -15.43 -0.05 -0.87
CA MET A 369 -16.07 -0.66 -2.02
C MET A 369 -16.48 -2.10 -1.73
N ASP A 370 -17.52 -2.55 -2.40
CA ASP A 370 -17.94 -3.94 -2.43
C ASP A 370 -17.47 -4.58 -3.73
N ILE A 371 -16.88 -5.76 -3.64
CA ILE A 371 -16.47 -6.60 -4.78
C ILE A 371 -17.35 -7.84 -4.79
N ASP A 372 -17.95 -8.14 -5.95
CA ASP A 372 -18.79 -9.32 -6.19
C ASP A 372 -18.47 -9.87 -7.58
N GLY A 373 -17.74 -10.96 -7.64
CA GLY A 373 -17.15 -11.44 -8.89
C GLY A 373 -16.31 -10.34 -9.54
N ASP A 374 -16.57 -10.05 -10.81
CA ASP A 374 -15.87 -9.02 -11.59
C ASP A 374 -16.38 -7.59 -11.32
N THR A 375 -17.42 -7.44 -10.51
CA THR A 375 -18.05 -6.14 -10.25
C THR A 375 -17.42 -5.50 -9.02
N ILE A 376 -16.94 -4.26 -9.18
CA ILE A 376 -16.42 -3.42 -8.11
C ILE A 376 -17.32 -2.20 -8.02
N THR A 377 -17.99 -2.04 -6.87
CA THR A 377 -18.96 -0.95 -6.68
C THR A 377 -18.62 -0.16 -5.42
N PRO A 378 -18.45 1.16 -5.49
CA PRO A 378 -18.37 1.99 -4.30
C PRO A 378 -19.58 1.79 -3.39
N VAL A 379 -19.37 1.75 -2.09
CA VAL A 379 -20.46 1.75 -1.13
C VAL A 379 -21.17 3.11 -1.17
N GLU A 380 -22.49 3.11 -1.14
CA GLU A 380 -23.28 4.34 -1.18
C GLU A 380 -23.05 5.27 0.03
N ASN A 381 -23.35 6.55 -0.14
CA ASN A 381 -23.32 7.58 0.90
C ASN A 381 -21.96 7.70 1.60
N GLN A 382 -20.91 7.82 0.81
CA GLN A 382 -19.58 8.20 1.28
C GLN A 382 -19.35 9.70 1.09
N TYR A 383 -18.85 10.35 2.12
CA TYR A 383 -18.55 11.77 2.15
C TYR A 383 -17.38 12.03 3.09
N ILE A 384 -16.74 13.17 2.96
CA ILE A 384 -15.74 13.61 3.94
C ILE A 384 -16.41 14.53 4.97
N PRO A 385 -16.29 14.23 6.29
CA PRO A 385 -16.82 15.12 7.32
C PRO A 385 -16.27 16.53 7.21
N ALA A 386 -17.12 17.53 7.46
CA ALA A 386 -16.84 18.94 7.22
C ALA A 386 -15.46 19.44 7.73
N PRO A 387 -14.98 19.05 8.93
CA PRO A 387 -13.67 19.51 9.42
C PRO A 387 -12.48 19.07 8.55
N PHE A 388 -12.65 18.02 7.71
CA PHE A 388 -11.57 17.39 6.96
C PHE A 388 -11.65 17.61 5.45
N GLN A 389 -12.73 18.25 4.94
CA GLN A 389 -12.96 18.40 3.48
C GLN A 389 -11.81 19.13 2.78
N GLY A 390 -11.35 20.25 3.33
CA GLY A 390 -10.25 21.02 2.74
C GLY A 390 -8.93 20.25 2.73
N LEU A 391 -8.60 19.58 3.83
CA LEU A 391 -7.39 18.77 3.94
C LEU A 391 -7.42 17.60 2.95
N MET A 392 -8.51 16.82 2.92
CA MET A 392 -8.65 15.68 2.02
C MET A 392 -8.61 16.11 0.55
N GLY A 393 -9.23 17.27 0.23
CA GLY A 393 -9.17 17.84 -1.11
C GLY A 393 -7.73 18.19 -1.52
N SER A 394 -6.96 18.81 -0.63
CA SER A 394 -5.57 19.18 -0.90
C SER A 394 -4.67 17.94 -1.08
N LEU A 395 -4.82 16.94 -0.21
CA LEU A 395 -4.05 15.69 -0.28
C LEU A 395 -4.40 14.86 -1.52
N SER A 396 -5.70 14.74 -1.84
CA SER A 396 -6.16 14.08 -3.06
C SER A 396 -5.64 14.79 -4.32
N ASN A 397 -5.71 16.13 -4.34
CA ASN A 397 -5.18 16.91 -5.46
C ASN A 397 -3.67 16.69 -5.66
N TYR A 398 -2.89 16.68 -4.58
CA TYR A 398 -1.46 16.35 -4.64
C TYR A 398 -1.21 14.99 -5.30
N GLN A 399 -1.90 13.93 -4.83
CA GLN A 399 -1.75 12.59 -5.38
C GLN A 399 -2.22 12.51 -6.84
N THR A 400 -3.30 13.19 -7.18
CA THR A 400 -3.84 13.24 -8.56
C THR A 400 -2.86 13.93 -9.52
N LEU A 401 -2.27 15.05 -9.11
CA LEU A 401 -1.26 15.78 -9.88
C LEU A 401 0.02 14.96 -10.07
N LEU A 402 0.47 14.21 -9.07
CA LEU A 402 1.60 13.28 -9.22
C LEU A 402 1.30 12.22 -10.29
N GLY A 403 0.11 11.62 -10.26
CA GLY A 403 -0.32 10.65 -11.25
C GLY A 403 -0.37 11.25 -12.66
N LYS A 404 -0.89 12.47 -12.78
CA LYS A 404 -0.89 13.24 -14.05
C LYS A 404 0.52 13.46 -14.58
N ALA A 405 1.41 13.97 -13.75
CA ALA A 405 2.80 14.25 -14.14
C ALA A 405 3.54 13.02 -14.70
N VAL A 406 3.31 11.84 -14.10
CA VAL A 406 3.86 10.57 -14.61
C VAL A 406 3.21 10.18 -15.94
N ALA A 407 1.88 10.24 -16.03
CA ALA A 407 1.13 9.81 -17.22
C ALA A 407 1.46 10.67 -18.46
N GLU A 408 1.60 11.97 -18.26
CA GLU A 408 1.96 12.95 -19.31
C GLU A 408 3.49 13.05 -19.50
N TYR A 409 4.27 12.48 -18.58
CA TYR A 409 5.72 12.52 -18.57
C TYR A 409 6.26 13.95 -18.59
N ASP A 410 5.65 14.82 -17.75
CA ASP A 410 5.90 16.27 -17.71
C ASP A 410 6.61 16.70 -16.42
N PRO A 411 7.90 17.15 -16.50
CA PRO A 411 8.63 17.66 -15.34
C PRO A 411 8.01 18.91 -14.70
N LYS A 412 7.35 19.76 -15.50
CA LYS A 412 6.70 20.96 -14.97
C LYS A 412 5.47 20.57 -14.12
N ALA A 413 4.64 19.68 -14.64
CA ALA A 413 3.51 19.16 -13.88
C ALA A 413 3.96 18.44 -12.59
N TYR A 414 5.12 17.81 -12.61
CA TYR A 414 5.69 17.22 -11.39
C TYR A 414 6.11 18.27 -10.36
N ALA A 415 6.74 19.35 -10.79
CA ALA A 415 7.08 20.47 -9.90
C ALA A 415 5.80 21.09 -9.30
N GLU A 416 4.76 21.31 -10.11
CA GLU A 416 3.47 21.80 -9.67
C GLU A 416 2.79 20.86 -8.64
N ALA A 417 2.91 19.54 -8.85
CA ALA A 417 2.43 18.55 -7.89
C ALA A 417 3.16 18.66 -6.54
N LEU A 418 4.48 18.76 -6.53
CA LEU A 418 5.25 18.92 -5.30
C LEU A 418 4.91 20.22 -4.57
N ASP A 419 4.66 21.31 -5.31
CA ASP A 419 4.20 22.58 -4.72
C ASP A 419 2.80 22.49 -4.14
N ALA A 420 1.92 21.68 -4.73
CA ALA A 420 0.56 21.47 -4.25
C ALA A 420 0.48 20.65 -2.94
N TYR A 421 1.57 20.05 -2.48
CA TYR A 421 1.59 19.34 -1.19
C TYR A 421 1.23 20.31 -0.06
N PRO A 422 0.18 20.01 0.77
CA PRO A 422 -0.52 21.03 1.58
C PRO A 422 0.21 21.47 2.85
N ILE A 423 1.50 21.24 2.97
CA ILE A 423 2.32 21.67 4.12
C ILE A 423 3.31 22.74 3.66
N GLN A 424 3.25 23.92 4.27
CA GLN A 424 4.17 25.04 4.04
C GLN A 424 4.37 25.36 2.55
N GLN A 425 3.27 25.46 1.82
CA GLN A 425 3.30 25.85 0.41
C GLN A 425 4.04 27.17 0.21
N PHE A 426 4.83 27.26 -0.89
CA PHE A 426 5.52 28.49 -1.33
C PHE A 426 6.50 29.10 -0.32
N THR A 427 6.96 28.37 0.69
CA THR A 427 7.98 28.87 1.61
C THR A 427 9.38 28.51 1.14
N GLU A 428 10.38 29.37 1.46
CA GLU A 428 11.81 29.07 1.15
C GLU A 428 12.26 27.78 1.83
N ARG A 429 11.74 27.48 3.02
CA ARG A 429 12.01 26.24 3.74
C ARG A 429 11.59 24.99 2.95
N LYS A 430 10.41 25.03 2.29
CA LYS A 430 9.95 23.93 1.43
C LYS A 430 10.84 23.80 0.19
N ARG A 431 11.21 24.93 -0.44
CA ARG A 431 12.11 24.91 -1.60
C ARG A 431 13.47 24.35 -1.27
N GLU A 432 14.06 24.74 -0.14
CA GLU A 432 15.32 24.17 0.33
C GLU A 432 15.22 22.66 0.54
N PHE A 433 14.15 22.22 1.18
CA PHE A 433 13.85 20.79 1.37
C PHE A 433 13.75 20.06 0.04
N LEU A 434 13.00 20.57 -0.93
CA LEU A 434 12.87 19.98 -2.27
C LEU A 434 14.20 19.89 -3.01
N ARG A 435 15.01 20.94 -3.01
CA ARG A 435 16.37 20.91 -3.60
C ARG A 435 17.23 19.79 -3.01
N LYS A 436 17.23 19.65 -1.68
CA LYS A 436 17.95 18.57 -0.99
C LYS A 436 17.39 17.18 -1.31
N MET A 437 16.06 17.05 -1.47
CA MET A 437 15.44 15.80 -1.91
C MET A 437 15.86 15.43 -3.34
N PHE A 438 15.92 16.37 -4.28
CA PHE A 438 16.45 16.13 -5.62
C PHE A 438 17.93 15.69 -5.60
N ALA A 439 18.74 16.26 -4.71
CA ALA A 439 20.13 15.84 -4.54
C ALA A 439 20.24 14.42 -3.96
N LEU A 440 19.31 14.04 -3.10
CA LEU A 440 19.27 12.71 -2.48
C LEU A 440 18.82 11.61 -3.46
N TYR A 441 17.81 11.89 -4.28
CA TYR A 441 17.22 10.92 -5.23
C TYR A 441 17.94 10.94 -6.57
N THR A 442 19.16 10.43 -6.61
CA THR A 442 20.02 10.43 -7.83
C THR A 442 19.55 9.44 -8.90
N ASP A 443 18.76 8.44 -8.54
CA ASP A 443 18.26 7.36 -9.41
C ASP A 443 16.84 7.62 -9.96
N MET A 444 16.33 8.84 -9.80
CA MET A 444 15.09 9.28 -10.44
C MET A 444 15.25 9.30 -11.98
N ASP A 445 14.15 9.09 -12.69
CA ASP A 445 14.11 9.24 -14.15
C ASP A 445 14.75 10.59 -14.57
N PRO A 446 15.77 10.60 -15.46
CA PRO A 446 16.52 11.80 -15.79
C PRO A 446 15.70 12.93 -16.41
N HIS A 447 14.62 12.59 -17.17
CA HIS A 447 13.75 13.60 -17.73
C HIS A 447 12.88 14.24 -16.63
N MET A 448 12.28 13.43 -15.77
CA MET A 448 11.44 13.93 -14.67
C MET A 448 12.27 14.74 -13.65
N ARG A 449 13.56 14.43 -13.48
CA ARG A 449 14.48 15.21 -12.66
C ARG A 449 14.62 16.66 -13.11
N GLN A 450 14.35 17.00 -14.37
CA GLN A 450 14.35 18.38 -14.85
C GLN A 450 13.36 19.29 -14.08
N ALA A 451 12.44 18.72 -13.30
CA ALA A 451 11.58 19.48 -12.39
C ALA A 451 12.37 20.28 -11.35
N GLU A 452 13.58 19.86 -10.98
CA GLU A 452 14.47 20.56 -10.04
C GLU A 452 14.69 22.04 -10.39
N LYS A 453 14.74 22.38 -11.68
CA LYS A 453 14.94 23.76 -12.16
C LYS A 453 13.87 24.75 -11.69
N TYR A 454 12.67 24.28 -11.34
CA TYR A 454 11.59 25.14 -10.86
C TYR A 454 11.71 25.49 -9.38
N PHE A 455 12.67 24.89 -8.67
CA PHE A 455 12.94 25.14 -7.25
C PHE A 455 14.27 25.86 -6.99
N ASN A 456 15.05 26.14 -8.05
CA ASN A 456 16.31 26.89 -8.00
C ASN A 456 16.11 28.39 -8.03
#